data_83b0805732b586416f48e3d274449c27
#
_entry.id   83b0805732b586416f48e3d274449c27
#
_cell.length_a   1.000
_cell.length_b   1.000
_cell.length_c   1.000
_cell.angle_alpha   90.00
_cell.angle_beta   90.00
_cell.angle_gamma   90.00
#
_symmetry.space_group_name_H-M   'P 1'
#
loop_
_entity.id
_entity.type
_entity.pdbx_description
1 polymer ?
#
loop_
_entity_poly.entity_id
_entity_poly.type
_entity_poly.pdbx_seq_one_letter_code
_entity_poly.pdbx_strand_id
1 'polypeptide(L)'
;RDAESARAVRLAERGVELAVGDMVTGNGLTEAFDGAAGVFGLTTPFETGVDAEITQGTALIAASKQAAVPYLVFSSVASANLGTGVPHFESKFEVEKLLAQSDLPHTIVGPTYFYDNLLGGADALAAGVMPIAMPADKELQQLSRRDLGRFVATLFADPQAHAGERFDIASDAPTPAGMATTLSEVLGRPVHAESYDPERISSPDMRAMFTFLSGDGYSADIPALHARFPDVGWQSFAEWAVGALSKS
;
A
#
# COMPACT_ATOMS: atom_id res chain seq x y z
N ARG A 1 1.10 -14.24 12.68
CA ARG A 1 1.14 -15.20 11.57
C ARG A 1 2.29 -16.19 11.81
N ASP A 2 2.58 -17.05 10.83
CA ASP A 2 3.60 -18.08 10.91
C ASP A 2 5.03 -17.47 10.94
N ALA A 3 5.72 -17.64 12.09
CA ALA A 3 7.09 -17.19 12.29
C ALA A 3 8.13 -18.07 11.56
N GLU A 4 7.74 -19.29 11.14
CA GLU A 4 8.61 -20.23 10.42
C GLU A 4 8.54 -20.06 8.89
N SER A 5 7.68 -19.19 8.40
CA SER A 5 7.59 -18.89 6.96
C SER A 5 8.93 -18.39 6.43
N ALA A 6 9.29 -18.75 5.19
CA ALA A 6 10.55 -18.32 4.56
C ALA A 6 10.73 -16.80 4.53
N ARG A 7 9.62 -16.03 4.55
CA ARG A 7 9.67 -14.56 4.62
C ARG A 7 10.03 -14.09 6.03
N ALA A 8 9.46 -14.68 7.06
CA ALA A 8 9.75 -14.36 8.46
C ALA A 8 11.21 -14.71 8.80
N VAL A 9 11.67 -15.89 8.42
CA VAL A 9 13.07 -16.33 8.61
C VAL A 9 14.05 -15.32 8.00
N ARG A 10 13.81 -14.86 6.75
CA ARG A 10 14.68 -13.84 6.13
C ARG A 10 14.69 -12.50 6.88
N LEU A 11 13.61 -12.14 7.56
CA LEU A 11 13.59 -10.94 8.41
C LEU A 11 14.40 -11.14 9.67
N ALA A 12 14.27 -12.31 10.32
CA ALA A 12 15.06 -12.66 11.50
C ALA A 12 16.57 -12.67 11.20
N GLU A 13 16.98 -13.21 10.05
CA GLU A 13 18.38 -13.19 9.57
C GLU A 13 18.94 -11.76 9.40
N ARG A 14 18.06 -10.77 9.24
CA ARG A 14 18.41 -9.34 9.18
C ARG A 14 18.36 -8.65 10.55
N GLY A 15 18.19 -9.39 11.62
CA GLY A 15 18.12 -8.88 12.98
C GLY A 15 16.75 -8.34 13.41
N VAL A 16 15.69 -8.66 12.64
CA VAL A 16 14.32 -8.31 13.05
C VAL A 16 13.81 -9.32 14.06
N GLU A 17 13.36 -8.84 15.21
CA GLU A 17 12.68 -9.67 16.20
C GLU A 17 11.28 -10.07 15.68
N LEU A 18 10.94 -11.35 15.84
CA LEU A 18 9.66 -11.88 15.38
C LEU A 18 8.72 -12.06 16.57
N ALA A 19 7.53 -11.49 16.48
CA ALA A 19 6.43 -11.73 17.39
C ALA A 19 5.26 -12.44 16.66
N VAL A 20 4.61 -13.35 17.37
CA VAL A 20 3.40 -14.03 16.87
C VAL A 20 2.19 -13.31 17.43
N GLY A 21 1.31 -12.86 16.53
CA GLY A 21 0.06 -12.20 16.90
C GLY A 21 -1.03 -12.49 15.87
N ASP A 22 -2.27 -12.41 16.31
CA ASP A 22 -3.47 -12.55 15.48
C ASP A 22 -4.27 -11.25 15.51
N MET A 23 -4.37 -10.59 14.36
CA MET A 23 -5.07 -9.31 14.26
C MET A 23 -6.60 -9.43 14.32
N VAL A 24 -7.17 -10.62 14.11
CA VAL A 24 -8.62 -10.83 14.22
C VAL A 24 -9.02 -10.97 15.68
N THR A 25 -8.28 -11.77 16.45
CA THR A 25 -8.55 -12.00 17.87
C THR A 25 -7.86 -11.01 18.81
N GLY A 26 -6.84 -10.28 18.33
CA GLY A 26 -5.98 -9.40 19.12
C GLY A 26 -4.92 -10.12 19.96
N ASN A 27 -4.93 -11.45 19.97
CA ASN A 27 -4.00 -12.25 20.78
C ASN A 27 -2.54 -11.97 20.40
N GLY A 28 -1.68 -11.72 21.40
CA GLY A 28 -0.24 -11.49 21.23
C GLY A 28 0.11 -10.10 20.70
N LEU A 29 -0.87 -9.22 20.37
CA LEU A 29 -0.57 -7.89 19.83
C LEU A 29 -0.06 -6.93 20.92
N THR A 30 -0.66 -6.94 22.10
CA THR A 30 -0.28 -6.06 23.20
C THR A 30 1.14 -6.34 23.64
N GLU A 31 1.49 -7.63 23.78
CA GLU A 31 2.84 -8.08 24.14
C GLU A 31 3.86 -7.73 23.05
N ALA A 32 3.45 -7.83 21.77
CA ALA A 32 4.31 -7.46 20.63
C ALA A 32 4.57 -5.95 20.55
N PHE A 33 3.68 -5.12 21.12
CA PHE A 33 3.79 -3.67 21.10
C PHE A 33 4.41 -3.10 22.38
N ASP A 34 4.58 -3.93 23.41
CA ASP A 34 5.13 -3.48 24.70
C ASP A 34 6.53 -2.87 24.53
N GLY A 35 6.71 -1.65 25.03
CA GLY A 35 7.95 -0.90 24.91
C GLY A 35 8.31 -0.40 23.50
N ALA A 36 7.43 -0.57 22.51
CA ALA A 36 7.67 -0.06 21.15
C ALA A 36 7.67 1.48 21.14
N ALA A 37 8.66 2.09 20.48
CA ALA A 37 8.71 3.54 20.25
C ALA A 37 7.63 4.03 19.26
N GLY A 38 7.06 3.13 18.49
CA GLY A 38 5.95 3.37 17.57
C GLY A 38 5.55 2.10 16.84
N VAL A 39 4.36 2.08 16.26
CA VAL A 39 3.82 0.94 15.53
C VAL A 39 3.43 1.35 14.12
N PHE A 40 3.85 0.57 13.12
CA PHE A 40 3.27 0.64 11.76
C PHE A 40 2.23 -0.47 11.61
N GLY A 41 0.98 -0.09 11.46
CA GLY A 41 -0.15 -1.00 11.35
C GLY A 41 -0.68 -1.10 9.92
N LEU A 42 -0.96 -2.33 9.47
CA LEU A 42 -1.58 -2.62 8.18
C LEU A 42 -2.64 -3.72 8.36
N THR A 43 -3.86 -3.44 7.93
CA THR A 43 -4.96 -4.41 7.85
C THR A 43 -5.15 -4.92 6.42
N THR A 44 -5.83 -6.05 6.23
CA THR A 44 -6.07 -6.62 4.91
C THR A 44 -7.42 -7.34 4.82
N PRO A 45 -8.24 -7.04 3.80
CA PRO A 45 -9.51 -7.73 3.56
C PRO A 45 -9.36 -8.99 2.73
N PHE A 46 -8.20 -9.19 2.06
CA PHE A 46 -8.06 -10.17 0.97
C PHE A 46 -8.06 -11.63 1.43
N GLU A 47 -7.92 -11.90 2.73
CA GLU A 47 -7.96 -13.26 3.27
C GLU A 47 -9.34 -13.63 3.82
N THR A 48 -10.00 -12.68 4.50
CA THR A 48 -11.20 -12.95 5.31
C THR A 48 -12.34 -11.94 5.10
N GLY A 49 -12.18 -10.99 4.18
CA GLY A 49 -13.20 -10.01 3.80
C GLY A 49 -13.11 -8.69 4.55
N VAL A 50 -13.95 -7.74 4.14
CA VAL A 50 -13.95 -6.35 4.62
C VAL A 50 -14.33 -6.22 6.10
N ASP A 51 -15.27 -7.04 6.60
CA ASP A 51 -15.65 -7.03 8.01
C ASP A 51 -14.52 -7.50 8.92
N ALA A 52 -13.75 -8.48 8.45
CA ALA A 52 -12.57 -8.93 9.18
C ALA A 52 -11.46 -7.87 9.17
N GLU A 53 -11.33 -7.06 8.13
CA GLU A 53 -10.40 -5.94 8.10
C GLU A 53 -10.74 -4.88 9.15
N ILE A 54 -12.02 -4.54 9.34
CA ILE A 54 -12.48 -3.63 10.38
C ILE A 54 -12.17 -4.22 11.77
N THR A 55 -12.38 -5.53 11.94
CA THR A 55 -12.03 -6.25 13.18
C THR A 55 -10.53 -6.18 13.47
N GLN A 56 -9.69 -6.38 12.44
CA GLN A 56 -8.24 -6.24 12.54
C GLN A 56 -7.83 -4.83 12.97
N GLY A 57 -8.45 -3.80 12.39
CA GLY A 57 -8.20 -2.40 12.76
C GLY A 57 -8.59 -2.10 14.20
N THR A 58 -9.74 -2.61 14.64
CA THR A 58 -10.20 -2.49 16.03
C THR A 58 -9.20 -3.12 17.00
N ALA A 59 -8.74 -4.33 16.71
CA ALA A 59 -7.76 -5.02 17.56
C ALA A 59 -6.40 -4.30 17.59
N LEU A 60 -5.93 -3.80 16.45
CA LEU A 60 -4.72 -2.99 16.34
C LEU A 60 -4.79 -1.75 17.24
N ILE A 61 -5.88 -0.99 17.17
CA ILE A 61 -6.10 0.22 17.97
C ILE A 61 -6.16 -0.12 19.46
N ALA A 62 -6.93 -1.15 19.83
CA ALA A 62 -7.06 -1.59 21.21
C ALA A 62 -5.73 -2.04 21.82
N ALA A 63 -4.95 -2.86 21.11
CA ALA A 63 -3.64 -3.31 21.55
C ALA A 63 -2.63 -2.15 21.66
N SER A 64 -2.65 -1.21 20.72
CA SER A 64 -1.80 -0.01 20.77
C SER A 64 -2.10 0.87 21.98
N LYS A 65 -3.38 1.04 22.33
CA LYS A 65 -3.80 1.75 23.56
C LYS A 65 -3.35 1.01 24.81
N GLN A 66 -3.55 -0.31 24.85
CA GLN A 66 -3.22 -1.14 26.01
C GLN A 66 -1.70 -1.17 26.27
N ALA A 67 -0.88 -1.22 25.23
CA ALA A 67 0.57 -1.15 25.29
C ALA A 67 1.11 0.29 25.44
N ALA A 68 0.24 1.30 25.55
CA ALA A 68 0.60 2.71 25.60
C ALA A 68 1.57 3.13 24.48
N VAL A 69 1.33 2.65 23.27
CA VAL A 69 2.13 2.98 22.07
C VAL A 69 2.13 4.51 21.87
N PRO A 70 3.30 5.16 21.83
CA PRO A 70 3.37 6.62 21.75
C PRO A 70 2.96 7.19 20.39
N TYR A 71 3.05 6.39 19.32
CA TYR A 71 2.69 6.83 17.97
C TYR A 71 2.36 5.65 17.06
N LEU A 72 1.24 5.76 16.34
CA LEU A 72 0.77 4.76 15.37
C LEU A 72 0.75 5.36 13.95
N VAL A 73 1.46 4.74 13.02
CA VAL A 73 1.29 4.99 11.58
C VAL A 73 0.39 3.91 11.00
N PHE A 74 -0.79 4.27 10.53
CA PHE A 74 -1.73 3.33 9.93
C PHE A 74 -1.67 3.38 8.40
N SER A 75 -1.41 2.24 7.78
CA SER A 75 -1.49 2.10 6.32
C SER A 75 -2.93 1.83 5.89
N SER A 76 -3.57 2.86 5.37
CA SER A 76 -4.85 2.82 4.69
C SER A 76 -4.67 2.59 3.19
N VAL A 77 -5.46 3.26 2.37
CA VAL A 77 -5.33 3.37 0.91
C VAL A 77 -5.66 4.80 0.48
N ALA A 78 -5.05 5.27 -0.58
CA ALA A 78 -5.35 6.58 -1.15
C ALA A 78 -6.83 6.69 -1.54
N SER A 79 -7.41 7.86 -1.36
CA SER A 79 -8.81 8.17 -1.66
C SER A 79 -9.86 7.38 -0.84
N ALA A 80 -9.48 6.65 0.21
CA ALA A 80 -10.44 5.90 1.04
C ALA A 80 -11.55 6.80 1.62
N ASN A 81 -11.21 8.04 1.95
CA ASN A 81 -12.12 9.02 2.55
C ASN A 81 -13.05 9.74 1.56
N LEU A 82 -13.05 9.35 0.29
CA LEU A 82 -13.82 10.01 -0.78
C LEU A 82 -15.14 9.31 -1.13
N GLY A 83 -15.49 8.19 -0.47
CA GLY A 83 -16.72 7.46 -0.77
C GLY A 83 -16.69 6.85 -2.18
N THR A 84 -15.61 6.15 -2.50
CA THR A 84 -15.35 5.62 -3.85
C THR A 84 -16.26 4.47 -4.25
N GLY A 85 -16.94 3.83 -3.29
CA GLY A 85 -17.73 2.61 -3.49
C GLY A 85 -16.86 1.36 -3.68
N VAL A 86 -15.55 1.45 -3.52
CA VAL A 86 -14.63 0.30 -3.55
C VAL A 86 -14.63 -0.38 -2.19
N PRO A 87 -15.09 -1.64 -2.05
CA PRO A 87 -15.32 -2.23 -0.72
C PRO A 87 -14.10 -2.21 0.20
N HIS A 88 -12.91 -2.54 -0.30
CA HIS A 88 -11.71 -2.49 0.54
C HIS A 88 -11.16 -1.07 0.81
N PHE A 89 -11.60 -0.03 0.08
CA PHE A 89 -11.32 1.37 0.45
C PHE A 89 -12.25 1.79 1.60
N GLU A 90 -13.53 1.42 1.49
CA GLU A 90 -14.52 1.72 2.51
C GLU A 90 -14.18 1.05 3.85
N SER A 91 -13.75 -0.22 3.86
CA SER A 91 -13.34 -0.89 5.10
C SER A 91 -12.12 -0.24 5.75
N LYS A 92 -11.15 0.21 4.97
CA LYS A 92 -10.02 0.98 5.50
C LYS A 92 -10.44 2.33 6.06
N PHE A 93 -11.38 3.00 5.40
CA PHE A 93 -11.92 4.27 5.92
C PHE A 93 -12.69 4.08 7.24
N GLU A 94 -13.40 2.94 7.41
CA GLU A 94 -13.98 2.62 8.71
C GLU A 94 -12.90 2.52 9.80
N VAL A 95 -11.76 1.89 9.52
CA VAL A 95 -10.64 1.86 10.48
C VAL A 95 -10.06 3.26 10.71
N GLU A 96 -9.94 4.11 9.69
CA GLU A 96 -9.53 5.51 9.84
C GLU A 96 -10.45 6.26 10.80
N LYS A 97 -11.78 6.07 10.68
CA LYS A 97 -12.77 6.70 11.57
C LYS A 97 -12.63 6.22 13.03
N LEU A 98 -12.40 4.92 13.24
CA LEU A 98 -12.15 4.36 14.57
C LEU A 98 -10.86 4.94 15.17
N LEU A 99 -9.82 5.09 14.37
CA LEU A 99 -8.55 5.65 14.79
C LEU A 99 -8.68 7.14 15.15
N ALA A 100 -9.40 7.91 14.35
CA ALA A 100 -9.69 9.34 14.62
C ALA A 100 -10.50 9.57 15.90
N GLN A 101 -11.30 8.58 16.32
CA GLN A 101 -12.05 8.59 17.59
C GLN A 101 -11.21 8.12 18.78
N SER A 102 -10.02 7.60 18.53
CA SER A 102 -9.09 7.16 19.57
C SER A 102 -8.21 8.34 20.02
N ASP A 103 -7.72 8.27 21.25
CA ASP A 103 -6.77 9.26 21.79
C ASP A 103 -5.32 8.96 21.39
N LEU A 104 -5.08 7.98 20.50
CA LEU A 104 -3.74 7.61 20.05
C LEU A 104 -3.17 8.69 19.14
N PRO A 105 -1.95 9.21 19.42
CA PRO A 105 -1.23 9.98 18.42
C PRO A 105 -0.97 9.12 17.19
N HIS A 106 -1.45 9.55 16.03
CA HIS A 106 -1.37 8.74 14.82
C HIS A 106 -1.23 9.57 13.55
N THR A 107 -0.73 8.94 12.50
CA THR A 107 -0.78 9.42 11.12
C THR A 107 -1.36 8.35 10.22
N ILE A 108 -2.22 8.75 9.28
CA ILE A 108 -2.80 7.88 8.28
C ILE A 108 -2.01 8.04 6.98
N VAL A 109 -1.56 6.93 6.42
CA VAL A 109 -0.88 6.88 5.12
C VAL A 109 -1.76 6.12 4.15
N GLY A 110 -2.16 6.75 3.06
CA GLY A 110 -2.92 6.18 1.95
C GLY A 110 -2.02 5.88 0.75
N PRO A 111 -1.44 4.67 0.64
CA PRO A 111 -0.71 4.27 -0.57
C PRO A 111 -1.64 4.21 -1.78
N THR A 112 -1.13 4.64 -2.94
CA THR A 112 -1.74 4.39 -4.24
C THR A 112 -1.40 2.97 -4.74
N TYR A 113 -1.67 2.66 -6.00
CA TYR A 113 -1.42 1.35 -6.60
C TYR A 113 0.09 1.01 -6.58
N PHE A 114 0.47 -0.19 -6.12
CA PHE A 114 1.89 -0.56 -6.05
C PHE A 114 2.45 -1.01 -7.39
N TYR A 115 3.66 -0.56 -7.75
CA TYR A 115 4.41 -1.07 -8.91
C TYR A 115 4.53 -2.59 -8.91
N ASP A 116 4.73 -3.17 -7.72
CA ASP A 116 4.93 -4.61 -7.53
C ASP A 116 3.72 -5.46 -7.91
N ASN A 117 2.52 -4.87 -8.08
CA ASN A 117 1.34 -5.58 -8.58
C ASN A 117 1.57 -6.13 -10.01
N LEU A 118 2.45 -5.48 -10.79
CA LEU A 118 2.85 -5.95 -12.11
C LEU A 118 3.50 -7.34 -12.07
N LEU A 119 4.19 -7.67 -10.97
CA LEU A 119 4.89 -8.95 -10.82
C LEU A 119 3.93 -10.14 -10.70
N GLY A 120 2.66 -9.90 -10.35
CA GLY A 120 1.60 -10.92 -10.37
C GLY A 120 1.24 -11.41 -11.77
N GLY A 121 1.59 -10.65 -12.82
CA GLY A 121 1.40 -10.98 -14.24
C GLY A 121 2.69 -11.40 -14.97
N ALA A 122 3.66 -12.00 -14.27
CA ALA A 122 4.97 -12.31 -14.82
C ALA A 122 4.94 -13.14 -16.12
N ASP A 123 4.03 -14.12 -16.23
CA ASP A 123 3.89 -14.95 -17.42
C ASP A 123 3.39 -14.15 -18.64
N ALA A 124 2.40 -13.27 -18.44
CA ALA A 124 1.92 -12.38 -19.49
C ALA A 124 3.02 -11.41 -19.92
N LEU A 125 3.73 -10.84 -18.95
CA LEU A 125 4.86 -9.98 -19.21
C LEU A 125 5.97 -10.70 -19.97
N ALA A 126 6.24 -11.98 -19.63
CA ALA A 126 7.17 -12.84 -20.39
C ALA A 126 6.71 -13.06 -21.83
N ALA A 127 5.42 -13.04 -22.11
CA ALA A 127 4.84 -13.09 -23.44
C ALA A 127 4.80 -11.74 -24.17
N GLY A 128 5.30 -10.65 -23.55
CA GLY A 128 5.28 -9.31 -24.13
C GLY A 128 3.96 -8.57 -23.95
N VAL A 129 3.14 -8.99 -23.01
CA VAL A 129 1.82 -8.41 -22.75
C VAL A 129 1.74 -7.91 -21.32
N MET A 130 1.22 -6.70 -21.13
CA MET A 130 0.85 -6.14 -19.83
C MET A 130 -0.66 -5.93 -19.79
N PRO A 131 -1.44 -6.92 -19.30
CA PRO A 131 -2.88 -6.78 -19.20
C PRO A 131 -3.24 -5.82 -18.07
N ILE A 132 -4.16 -4.89 -18.34
CA ILE A 132 -4.65 -3.94 -17.34
C ILE A 132 -6.09 -3.55 -17.61
N ALA A 133 -6.93 -3.53 -16.59
CA ALA A 133 -8.35 -3.23 -16.71
C ALA A 133 -8.63 -1.72 -16.65
N MET A 134 -7.94 -0.93 -17.47
CA MET A 134 -8.15 0.50 -17.58
C MET A 134 -7.67 1.02 -18.94
N PRO A 135 -8.09 2.25 -19.37
CA PRO A 135 -7.63 2.85 -20.61
C PRO A 135 -6.11 3.01 -20.67
N ALA A 136 -5.52 2.75 -21.85
CA ALA A 136 -4.06 2.78 -22.03
C ALA A 136 -3.42 4.17 -21.87
N ASP A 137 -4.21 5.21 -22.03
CA ASP A 137 -3.83 6.63 -21.96
C ASP A 137 -4.22 7.31 -20.65
N LYS A 138 -4.90 6.61 -19.72
CA LYS A 138 -5.26 7.13 -18.41
C LYS A 138 -4.08 6.99 -17.45
N GLU A 139 -3.69 8.08 -16.81
CA GLU A 139 -2.67 8.05 -15.75
C GLU A 139 -3.11 7.17 -14.57
N LEU A 140 -2.18 6.40 -14.05
CA LEU A 140 -2.33 5.60 -12.84
C LEU A 140 -1.28 6.04 -11.82
N GLN A 141 -1.70 6.73 -10.78
CA GLN A 141 -0.79 7.05 -9.68
C GLN A 141 -0.37 5.76 -8.99
N GLN A 142 0.93 5.58 -8.85
CA GLN A 142 1.54 4.37 -8.32
C GLN A 142 2.61 4.68 -7.27
N LEU A 143 2.91 3.70 -6.44
CA LEU A 143 3.84 3.80 -5.33
C LEU A 143 4.86 2.66 -5.33
N SER A 144 6.13 2.99 -5.13
CA SER A 144 7.17 2.04 -4.76
C SER A 144 7.02 1.60 -3.30
N ARG A 145 7.09 0.31 -3.01
CA ARG A 145 7.13 -0.19 -1.61
C ARG A 145 8.36 0.30 -0.84
N ARG A 146 9.47 0.59 -1.56
CA ARG A 146 10.64 1.23 -0.98
C ARG A 146 10.28 2.63 -0.45
N ASP A 147 9.55 3.39 -1.23
CA ASP A 147 9.20 4.77 -0.88
C ASP A 147 8.19 4.81 0.26
N LEU A 148 7.22 3.88 0.29
CA LEU A 148 6.37 3.70 1.47
C LEU A 148 7.20 3.49 2.74
N GLY A 149 8.19 2.58 2.69
CA GLY A 149 9.05 2.32 3.84
C GLY A 149 9.86 3.54 4.28
N ARG A 150 10.41 4.31 3.33
CA ARG A 150 11.17 5.54 3.62
C ARG A 150 10.27 6.64 4.14
N PHE A 151 9.10 6.81 3.54
CA PHE A 151 8.11 7.79 4.00
C PHE A 151 7.68 7.51 5.45
N VAL A 152 7.34 6.25 5.76
CA VAL A 152 6.99 5.83 7.13
C VAL A 152 8.15 6.06 8.10
N ALA A 153 9.39 5.80 7.68
CA ALA A 153 10.57 6.09 8.50
C ALA A 153 10.72 7.59 8.80
N THR A 154 10.40 8.47 7.83
CA THR A 154 10.38 9.93 8.04
C THR A 154 9.34 10.33 9.08
N LEU A 155 8.13 9.72 9.04
CA LEU A 155 7.08 9.98 10.04
C LEU A 155 7.52 9.56 11.45
N PHE A 156 8.21 8.42 11.58
CA PHE A 156 8.75 7.97 12.87
C PHE A 156 9.93 8.81 13.37
N ALA A 157 10.64 9.51 12.48
CA ALA A 157 11.73 10.40 12.89
C ALA A 157 11.22 11.67 13.60
N ASP A 158 10.02 12.16 13.24
CA ASP A 158 9.37 13.29 13.90
C ASP A 158 7.85 13.08 14.05
N PRO A 159 7.43 12.22 15.01
CA PRO A 159 6.01 11.93 15.21
C PRO A 159 5.16 13.16 15.53
N GLN A 160 5.72 14.15 16.23
CA GLN A 160 4.98 15.34 16.66
C GLN A 160 4.64 16.27 15.48
N ALA A 161 5.50 16.32 14.47
CA ALA A 161 5.27 17.13 13.28
C ALA A 161 4.14 16.54 12.39
N HIS A 162 3.80 15.27 12.56
CA HIS A 162 2.91 14.56 11.65
C HIS A 162 1.67 13.94 12.31
N ALA A 163 1.57 13.97 13.63
CA ALA A 163 0.41 13.43 14.35
C ALA A 163 -0.88 14.17 13.94
N GLY A 164 -1.92 13.41 13.62
CA GLY A 164 -3.21 13.90 13.16
C GLY A 164 -3.30 14.17 11.65
N GLU A 165 -2.20 13.98 10.89
CA GLU A 165 -2.22 14.16 9.44
C GLU A 165 -2.64 12.87 8.70
N ARG A 166 -3.18 13.08 7.48
CA ARG A 166 -3.46 12.03 6.50
C ARG A 166 -2.75 12.37 5.20
N PHE A 167 -1.99 11.41 4.67
CA PHE A 167 -1.25 11.55 3.43
C PHE A 167 -1.66 10.50 2.42
N ASP A 168 -2.18 10.90 1.26
CA ASP A 168 -2.21 10.05 0.09
C ASP A 168 -0.86 10.14 -0.60
N ILE A 169 -0.20 9.00 -0.80
CA ILE A 169 1.17 8.96 -1.28
C ILE A 169 1.31 8.19 -2.59
N ALA A 170 2.04 8.79 -3.51
CA ALA A 170 2.39 8.24 -4.82
C ALA A 170 3.83 8.59 -5.19
N SER A 171 4.51 7.68 -5.86
CA SER A 171 5.86 7.91 -6.40
C SER A 171 5.84 8.48 -7.81
N ASP A 172 4.87 8.07 -8.65
CA ASP A 172 4.79 8.42 -10.07
C ASP A 172 3.36 8.21 -10.59
N ALA A 173 3.06 8.70 -11.79
CA ALA A 173 1.75 8.57 -12.43
C ALA A 173 1.86 8.21 -13.93
N PRO A 174 2.52 7.11 -14.31
CA PRO A 174 2.62 6.72 -15.71
C PRO A 174 1.28 6.23 -16.25
N THR A 175 1.05 6.41 -17.55
CA THR A 175 -0.05 5.73 -18.25
C THR A 175 0.33 4.26 -18.52
N PRO A 176 -0.63 3.34 -18.69
CA PRO A 176 -0.34 1.97 -19.11
C PRO A 176 0.48 1.88 -20.40
N ALA A 177 0.22 2.76 -21.37
CA ALA A 177 1.04 2.83 -22.59
C ALA A 177 2.49 3.26 -22.29
N GLY A 178 2.68 4.25 -21.43
CA GLY A 178 4.00 4.67 -20.96
C GLY A 178 4.74 3.58 -20.20
N MET A 179 4.04 2.84 -19.32
CA MET A 179 4.59 1.68 -18.64
C MET A 179 5.06 0.60 -19.61
N ALA A 180 4.26 0.27 -20.62
CA ALA A 180 4.62 -0.73 -21.65
C ALA A 180 5.85 -0.30 -22.46
N THR A 181 5.99 0.99 -22.77
CA THR A 181 7.20 1.55 -23.42
C THR A 181 8.42 1.36 -22.54
N THR A 182 8.37 1.78 -21.28
CA THR A 182 9.44 1.60 -20.31
C THR A 182 9.83 0.13 -20.13
N LEU A 183 8.84 -0.77 -20.03
CA LEU A 183 9.07 -2.21 -19.91
C LEU A 183 9.74 -2.78 -21.16
N SER A 184 9.39 -2.28 -22.34
CA SER A 184 10.05 -2.69 -23.61
C SER A 184 11.53 -2.34 -23.61
N GLU A 185 11.86 -1.14 -23.16
CA GLU A 185 13.26 -0.67 -23.05
C GLU A 185 14.05 -1.49 -22.03
N VAL A 186 13.49 -1.69 -20.83
CA VAL A 186 14.15 -2.42 -19.74
C VAL A 186 14.36 -3.90 -20.08
N LEU A 187 13.40 -4.54 -20.74
CA LEU A 187 13.44 -5.96 -21.07
C LEU A 187 14.15 -6.23 -22.42
N GLY A 188 14.46 -5.19 -23.21
CA GLY A 188 15.09 -5.33 -24.52
C GLY A 188 14.23 -6.04 -25.56
N ARG A 189 12.90 -6.06 -25.39
CA ARG A 189 11.93 -6.70 -26.28
C ARG A 189 10.58 -5.99 -26.22
N PRO A 190 9.74 -6.08 -27.26
CA PRO A 190 8.43 -5.44 -27.27
C PRO A 190 7.54 -5.91 -26.14
N VAL A 191 6.94 -4.96 -25.44
CA VAL A 191 5.84 -5.14 -24.49
C VAL A 191 4.74 -4.18 -24.88
N HIS A 192 3.50 -4.64 -24.88
CA HIS A 192 2.33 -3.77 -25.13
C HIS A 192 1.33 -3.85 -23.98
N ALA A 193 0.68 -2.73 -23.70
CA ALA A 193 -0.43 -2.67 -22.76
C ALA A 193 -1.68 -3.26 -23.42
N GLU A 194 -2.27 -4.28 -22.82
CA GLU A 194 -3.55 -4.84 -23.24
C GLU A 194 -4.64 -4.34 -22.31
N SER A 195 -5.29 -3.26 -22.72
CA SER A 195 -6.43 -2.69 -22.00
C SER A 195 -7.66 -3.57 -22.16
N TYR A 196 -8.38 -3.79 -21.07
CA TYR A 196 -9.66 -4.49 -21.09
C TYR A 196 -10.67 -3.86 -20.13
N ASP A 197 -11.96 -4.14 -20.37
CA ASP A 197 -13.05 -3.60 -19.57
C ASP A 197 -13.01 -4.19 -18.14
N PRO A 198 -13.07 -3.37 -17.09
CA PRO A 198 -13.19 -3.83 -15.69
C PRO A 198 -14.32 -4.84 -15.45
N GLU A 199 -15.42 -4.79 -16.25
CA GLU A 199 -16.51 -5.76 -16.15
C GLU A 199 -16.08 -7.22 -16.39
N ARG A 200 -14.93 -7.46 -17.02
CA ARG A 200 -14.35 -8.79 -17.18
C ARG A 200 -13.69 -9.34 -15.90
N ILE A 201 -13.53 -8.52 -14.88
CA ILE A 201 -12.95 -8.95 -13.59
C ILE A 201 -14.04 -9.68 -12.80
N SER A 202 -13.74 -10.92 -12.38
CA SER A 202 -14.68 -11.76 -11.63
C SER A 202 -14.89 -11.29 -10.19
N SER A 203 -13.84 -10.76 -9.55
CA SER A 203 -13.92 -10.22 -8.18
C SER A 203 -14.68 -8.89 -8.18
N PRO A 204 -15.82 -8.77 -7.49
CA PRO A 204 -16.58 -7.52 -7.43
C PRO A 204 -15.77 -6.36 -6.83
N ASP A 205 -14.97 -6.64 -5.82
CA ASP A 205 -14.10 -5.65 -5.16
C ASP A 205 -13.03 -5.11 -6.12
N MET A 206 -12.31 -5.99 -6.81
CA MET A 206 -11.30 -5.58 -7.79
C MET A 206 -11.92 -4.90 -9.01
N ARG A 207 -13.13 -5.32 -9.42
CA ARG A 207 -13.89 -4.65 -10.48
C ARG A 207 -14.21 -3.21 -10.07
N ALA A 208 -14.77 -3.01 -8.88
CA ALA A 208 -15.06 -1.67 -8.36
C ALA A 208 -13.79 -0.80 -8.31
N MET A 209 -12.67 -1.36 -7.85
CA MET A 209 -11.39 -0.63 -7.83
C MET A 209 -10.95 -0.21 -9.23
N PHE A 210 -10.94 -1.10 -10.22
CA PHE A 210 -10.52 -0.74 -11.57
C PHE A 210 -11.53 0.17 -12.29
N THR A 211 -12.81 0.10 -11.94
CA THR A 211 -13.82 1.08 -12.40
C THR A 211 -13.49 2.47 -11.84
N PHE A 212 -13.19 2.58 -10.55
CA PHE A 212 -12.75 3.83 -9.93
C PHE A 212 -11.44 4.34 -10.57
N LEU A 213 -10.43 3.50 -10.75
CA LEU A 213 -9.15 3.88 -11.35
C LEU A 213 -9.28 4.32 -12.81
N SER A 214 -10.24 3.75 -13.55
CA SER A 214 -10.54 4.16 -14.94
C SER A 214 -11.31 5.47 -15.02
N GLY A 215 -12.09 5.81 -14.01
CA GLY A 215 -12.87 7.04 -13.88
C GLY A 215 -12.09 8.15 -13.16
N ASP A 216 -12.47 8.44 -11.90
CA ASP A 216 -11.87 9.51 -11.10
C ASP A 216 -10.39 9.22 -10.78
N GLY A 217 -10.09 8.00 -10.33
CA GLY A 217 -8.74 7.58 -9.97
C GLY A 217 -8.21 8.26 -8.69
N TYR A 218 -6.96 8.01 -8.38
CA TYR A 218 -6.29 8.68 -7.26
C TYR A 218 -5.97 10.14 -7.59
N SER A 219 -5.88 10.96 -6.54
CA SER A 219 -5.67 12.41 -6.66
C SER A 219 -4.61 12.96 -5.69
N ALA A 220 -3.59 12.15 -5.34
CA ALA A 220 -2.47 12.61 -4.54
C ALA A 220 -1.73 13.75 -5.27
N ASP A 221 -1.43 14.84 -4.55
CA ASP A 221 -0.62 15.94 -5.08
C ASP A 221 0.87 15.54 -5.05
N ILE A 222 1.30 14.81 -6.08
CA ILE A 222 2.66 14.28 -6.21
C ILE A 222 3.72 15.40 -6.11
N PRO A 223 3.60 16.53 -6.82
CA PRO A 223 4.57 17.62 -6.71
C PRO A 223 4.70 18.17 -5.28
N ALA A 224 3.59 18.45 -4.62
CA ALA A 224 3.60 18.98 -3.24
C ALA A 224 4.15 17.94 -2.25
N LEU A 225 3.77 16.67 -2.40
CA LEU A 225 4.27 15.56 -1.59
C LEU A 225 5.80 15.42 -1.72
N HIS A 226 6.31 15.39 -2.94
CA HIS A 226 7.75 15.26 -3.21
C HIS A 226 8.55 16.46 -2.71
N ALA A 227 8.01 17.68 -2.86
CA ALA A 227 8.63 18.89 -2.34
C ALA A 227 8.67 18.92 -0.80
N ARG A 228 7.64 18.39 -0.13
CA ARG A 228 7.57 18.33 1.33
C ARG A 228 8.49 17.25 1.91
N PHE A 229 8.69 16.14 1.21
CA PHE A 229 9.44 14.98 1.66
C PHE A 229 10.53 14.55 0.64
N PRO A 230 11.49 15.43 0.33
CA PRO A 230 12.50 15.17 -0.70
C PRO A 230 13.44 14.02 -0.32
N ASP A 231 13.70 13.80 0.96
CA ASP A 231 14.62 12.76 1.47
C ASP A 231 14.09 11.33 1.29
N VAL A 232 12.80 11.16 0.98
CA VAL A 232 12.24 9.87 0.57
C VAL A 232 12.94 9.38 -0.71
N GLY A 233 13.34 10.30 -1.59
CA GLY A 233 14.00 9.97 -2.86
C GLY A 233 13.07 9.12 -3.73
N TRP A 234 11.90 9.68 -4.01
CA TRP A 234 10.79 9.07 -4.74
C TRP A 234 11.23 8.41 -6.05
N GLN A 235 10.88 7.16 -6.20
CA GLN A 235 11.32 6.31 -7.30
C GLN A 235 10.32 6.37 -8.46
N SER A 236 10.76 6.76 -9.65
CA SER A 236 9.93 6.65 -10.85
C SER A 236 9.64 5.18 -11.19
N PHE A 237 8.60 4.95 -12.00
CA PHE A 237 8.30 3.62 -12.53
C PHE A 237 9.48 3.03 -13.31
N ALA A 238 10.20 3.86 -14.10
CA ALA A 238 11.36 3.43 -14.85
C ALA A 238 12.50 2.93 -13.96
N GLU A 239 12.83 3.67 -12.90
CA GLU A 239 13.85 3.26 -11.93
C GLU A 239 13.48 1.97 -11.20
N TRP A 240 12.20 1.82 -10.83
CA TRP A 240 11.69 0.59 -10.23
C TRP A 240 11.80 -0.59 -11.21
N ALA A 241 11.38 -0.41 -12.46
CA ALA A 241 11.39 -1.47 -13.48
C ALA A 241 12.83 -1.98 -13.73
N VAL A 242 13.82 -1.08 -13.85
CA VAL A 242 15.23 -1.45 -13.93
C VAL A 242 15.64 -2.29 -12.71
N GLY A 243 15.34 -1.84 -11.50
CA GLY A 243 15.72 -2.54 -10.27
C GLY A 243 15.07 -3.90 -10.08
N ALA A 244 13.81 -4.04 -10.49
CA ALA A 244 12.99 -5.24 -10.29
C ALA A 244 13.18 -6.29 -11.40
N LEU A 245 13.41 -5.88 -12.65
CA LEU A 245 13.31 -6.76 -13.81
C LEU A 245 14.66 -7.01 -14.52
N SER A 246 15.71 -6.17 -14.31
CA SER A 246 17.03 -6.38 -14.96
C SER A 246 17.84 -7.55 -14.35
N LYS A 247 17.33 -8.23 -13.34
CA LYS A 247 18.00 -9.35 -12.63
C LYS A 247 17.46 -10.73 -13.00
N SER A 248 16.63 -10.80 -14.05
CA SER A 248 16.00 -12.05 -14.49
C SER A 248 16.81 -12.71 -15.59
#